data_b39dd854a4e0e0c685acb55f534e711d
#
_entry.id   b39dd854a4e0e0c685acb55f534e711d
#
_cell.length_a   1.000
_cell.length_b   1.000
_cell.length_c   1.000
_cell.angle_alpha   90.00
_cell.angle_beta   90.00
_cell.angle_gamma   90.00
#
_symmetry.space_group_name_H-M   'P 1'
#
loop_
_entity.id
_entity.type
_entity.pdbx_description
1 polymer ?
#
loop_
_entity_poly.entity_id
_entity_poly.type
_entity_poly.pdbx_seq_one_letter_code
_entity_poly.pdbx_strand_id
1 'polypeptide(L)'
;MIQDLIENVKLTPQEQNIVNYIDHHPKEVMTLNAKELSEKIFVSPPTMNRFIKKLGFSGYFDFQLTFIQEQNMAAETKHKRITKDSHVSEILDTLPLIYQHVFTETQKLTKTDTFIRTVNYMLQAKQIDFYANDNNYSEVQTIALKLNSIGIRAQVFNTINTVYLEHINPQETLAFVVSHSGSNKTMVDAAYALRKKRIRVIGLTGRLSQDLELVCNENLYIDAYSHHLPHSIMLYGLSIHFIFDVLYTSCLLYTSDAADDLIGV
;
A
#
# COMPACT_ATOMS: atom_id res chain seq x y z
N MET A 1 7.33 1.04 -17.76
CA MET A 1 7.24 -0.11 -16.83
C MET A 1 8.16 -1.26 -17.21
N ILE A 2 7.85 -2.08 -18.25
CA ILE A 2 8.61 -3.32 -18.47
C ILE A 2 10.09 -3.08 -18.73
N GLN A 3 10.45 -2.03 -19.45
CA GLN A 3 11.83 -1.65 -19.71
C GLN A 3 12.60 -1.33 -18.41
N ASP A 4 11.96 -0.63 -17.48
CA ASP A 4 12.53 -0.27 -16.17
C ASP A 4 12.76 -1.51 -15.30
N LEU A 5 11.82 -2.49 -15.38
CA LEU A 5 11.90 -3.74 -14.63
C LEU A 5 13.01 -4.68 -15.12
N ILE A 6 13.32 -4.62 -16.40
CA ILE A 6 14.35 -5.50 -17.02
C ILE A 6 15.75 -4.91 -17.02
N GLU A 7 15.93 -3.64 -16.66
CA GLU A 7 17.19 -2.91 -16.78
C GLU A 7 18.38 -3.63 -16.12
N ASN A 8 18.14 -4.34 -15.02
CA ASN A 8 19.14 -5.10 -14.28
C ASN A 8 18.90 -6.63 -14.31
N VAL A 9 18.02 -7.11 -15.19
CA VAL A 9 17.62 -8.52 -15.27
C VAL A 9 18.24 -9.17 -16.49
N LYS A 10 19.05 -10.21 -16.30
CA LYS A 10 19.58 -11.00 -17.42
C LYS A 10 18.45 -11.83 -18.05
N LEU A 11 18.09 -11.51 -19.29
CA LEU A 11 17.02 -12.16 -20.04
C LEU A 11 17.53 -13.30 -20.89
N THR A 12 16.73 -14.36 -20.99
CA THR A 12 16.91 -15.42 -22.01
C THR A 12 16.29 -14.95 -23.34
N PRO A 13 16.63 -15.59 -24.50
CA PRO A 13 16.01 -15.24 -25.78
C PRO A 13 14.48 -15.33 -25.78
N GLN A 14 13.91 -16.29 -25.07
CA GLN A 14 12.44 -16.40 -24.95
C GLN A 14 11.85 -15.25 -24.11
N GLU A 15 12.52 -14.88 -23.02
CA GLU A 15 12.07 -13.74 -22.18
C GLU A 15 12.19 -12.43 -22.95
N GLN A 16 13.21 -12.26 -23.81
CA GLN A 16 13.34 -11.10 -24.69
C GLN A 16 12.17 -11.02 -25.69
N ASN A 17 11.72 -12.14 -26.23
CA ASN A 17 10.53 -12.19 -27.10
C ASN A 17 9.27 -11.75 -26.37
N ILE A 18 9.10 -12.16 -25.09
CA ILE A 18 7.97 -11.73 -24.27
C ILE A 18 8.01 -10.21 -24.09
N VAL A 19 9.15 -9.64 -23.72
CA VAL A 19 9.35 -8.19 -23.55
C VAL A 19 9.00 -7.44 -24.83
N ASN A 20 9.59 -7.85 -25.95
CA ASN A 20 9.36 -7.22 -27.24
C ASN A 20 7.87 -7.23 -27.65
N TYR A 21 7.17 -8.34 -27.36
CA TYR A 21 5.77 -8.44 -27.66
C TYR A 21 4.91 -7.49 -26.79
N ILE A 22 5.18 -7.45 -25.48
CA ILE A 22 4.48 -6.57 -24.54
C ILE A 22 4.62 -5.10 -24.95
N ASP A 23 5.82 -4.68 -25.35
CA ASP A 23 6.07 -3.30 -25.80
C ASP A 23 5.30 -2.92 -27.07
N HIS A 24 5.19 -3.86 -28.01
CA HIS A 24 4.55 -3.58 -29.31
C HIS A 24 3.05 -3.82 -29.32
N HIS A 25 2.51 -4.59 -28.37
CA HIS A 25 1.10 -4.99 -28.32
C HIS A 25 0.41 -4.67 -26.98
N PRO A 26 0.49 -3.43 -26.46
CA PRO A 26 -0.03 -3.10 -25.13
C PRO A 26 -1.54 -3.39 -24.97
N LYS A 27 -2.33 -3.20 -26.03
CA LYS A 27 -3.78 -3.49 -25.98
C LYS A 27 -4.08 -4.98 -25.78
N GLU A 28 -3.29 -5.86 -26.36
CA GLU A 28 -3.47 -7.30 -26.21
C GLU A 28 -3.08 -7.73 -24.78
N VAL A 29 -2.02 -7.15 -24.22
CA VAL A 29 -1.63 -7.39 -22.83
C VAL A 29 -2.72 -6.99 -21.86
N MET A 30 -3.43 -5.90 -22.13
CA MET A 30 -4.53 -5.42 -21.27
C MET A 30 -5.77 -6.31 -21.31
N THR A 31 -6.00 -7.06 -22.40
CA THR A 31 -7.26 -7.77 -22.65
C THR A 31 -7.15 -9.30 -22.59
N LEU A 32 -6.00 -9.86 -22.95
CA LEU A 32 -5.79 -11.29 -23.04
C LEU A 32 -5.38 -11.89 -21.68
N ASN A 33 -5.85 -13.08 -21.36
CA ASN A 33 -5.38 -13.84 -20.22
C ASN A 33 -3.97 -14.45 -20.46
N ALA A 34 -3.36 -15.00 -19.41
CA ALA A 34 -2.01 -15.56 -19.48
C ALA A 34 -1.83 -16.66 -20.56
N LYS A 35 -2.86 -17.49 -20.75
CA LYS A 35 -2.82 -18.57 -21.75
C LYS A 35 -2.88 -18.00 -23.16
N GLU A 36 -3.84 -17.14 -23.42
CA GLU A 36 -4.04 -16.49 -24.72
C GLU A 36 -2.82 -15.67 -25.15
N LEU A 37 -2.26 -14.88 -24.21
CA LEU A 37 -1.05 -14.12 -24.50
C LEU A 37 0.16 -15.03 -24.74
N SER A 38 0.29 -16.10 -23.97
CA SER A 38 1.37 -17.10 -24.18
C SER A 38 1.32 -17.74 -25.55
N GLU A 39 0.12 -18.09 -26.02
CA GLU A 39 -0.11 -18.64 -27.36
C GLU A 39 0.30 -17.64 -28.46
N LYS A 40 -0.03 -16.37 -28.30
CA LYS A 40 0.35 -15.29 -29.22
C LYS A 40 1.86 -15.11 -29.34
N ILE A 41 2.59 -15.27 -28.24
CA ILE A 41 4.05 -15.09 -28.17
C ILE A 41 4.80 -16.40 -28.50
N PHE A 42 4.08 -17.51 -28.69
CA PHE A 42 4.65 -18.85 -28.89
C PHE A 42 5.51 -19.32 -27.71
N VAL A 43 5.10 -19.04 -26.49
CA VAL A 43 5.70 -19.53 -25.26
C VAL A 43 4.72 -20.38 -24.45
N SER A 44 5.21 -21.24 -23.57
CA SER A 44 4.32 -21.98 -22.68
C SER A 44 3.80 -21.09 -21.53
N PRO A 45 2.54 -21.27 -21.05
CA PRO A 45 2.03 -20.55 -19.89
C PRO A 45 2.93 -20.67 -18.64
N PRO A 46 3.55 -21.80 -18.32
CA PRO A 46 4.56 -21.87 -17.25
C PRO A 46 5.78 -20.96 -17.49
N THR A 47 6.23 -20.80 -18.74
CA THR A 47 7.34 -19.91 -19.08
C THR A 47 6.95 -18.44 -18.86
N MET A 48 5.74 -18.05 -19.30
CA MET A 48 5.19 -16.73 -19.03
C MET A 48 5.13 -16.46 -17.52
N ASN A 49 4.55 -17.35 -16.73
CA ASN A 49 4.42 -17.17 -15.29
C ASN A 49 5.78 -17.11 -14.57
N ARG A 50 6.78 -17.90 -14.99
CA ARG A 50 8.13 -17.80 -14.43
C ARG A 50 8.79 -16.46 -14.73
N PHE A 51 8.62 -15.97 -15.95
CA PHE A 51 9.14 -14.67 -16.35
C PHE A 51 8.48 -13.54 -15.54
N ILE A 52 7.16 -13.54 -15.42
CA ILE A 52 6.40 -12.57 -14.63
C ILE A 52 6.84 -12.56 -13.16
N LYS A 53 7.03 -13.75 -12.56
CA LYS A 53 7.57 -13.87 -11.19
C LYS A 53 9.01 -13.38 -11.07
N LYS A 54 9.84 -13.57 -12.09
CA LYS A 54 11.21 -13.05 -12.16
C LYS A 54 11.24 -11.51 -12.19
N LEU A 55 10.18 -10.87 -12.72
CA LEU A 55 9.99 -9.43 -12.70
C LEU A 55 9.43 -8.91 -11.36
N GLY A 56 9.14 -9.78 -10.39
CA GLY A 56 8.70 -9.42 -9.05
C GLY A 56 7.18 -9.48 -8.81
N PHE A 57 6.40 -9.93 -9.81
CA PHE A 57 4.95 -10.07 -9.66
C PHE A 57 4.55 -11.43 -9.06
N SER A 58 3.43 -11.48 -8.36
CA SER A 58 2.88 -12.72 -7.81
C SER A 58 2.38 -13.67 -8.90
N GLY A 59 1.95 -13.13 -10.06
CA GLY A 59 1.49 -13.86 -11.22
C GLY A 59 1.04 -12.94 -12.35
N TYR A 60 0.55 -13.54 -13.46
CA TYR A 60 0.18 -12.77 -14.65
C TYR A 60 -0.94 -11.76 -14.39
N PHE A 61 -1.92 -12.08 -13.58
CA PHE A 61 -3.02 -11.16 -13.27
C PHE A 61 -2.50 -9.91 -12.55
N ASP A 62 -1.61 -10.05 -11.60
CA ASP A 62 -0.96 -8.97 -10.88
C ASP A 62 -0.15 -8.07 -11.85
N PHE A 63 0.64 -8.69 -12.72
CA PHE A 63 1.33 -7.99 -13.79
C PHE A 63 0.36 -7.23 -14.72
N GLN A 64 -0.69 -7.89 -15.19
CA GLN A 64 -1.66 -7.31 -16.12
C GLN A 64 -2.38 -6.11 -15.50
N LEU A 65 -2.79 -6.23 -14.24
CA LEU A 65 -3.44 -5.13 -13.51
C LEU A 65 -2.50 -3.90 -13.41
N THR A 66 -1.26 -4.13 -13.01
CA THR A 66 -0.24 -3.07 -12.93
C THR A 66 0.03 -2.45 -14.30
N PHE A 67 0.10 -3.27 -15.35
CA PHE A 67 0.29 -2.80 -16.72
C PHE A 67 -0.86 -1.92 -17.21
N ILE A 68 -2.12 -2.33 -16.94
CA ILE A 68 -3.32 -1.54 -17.28
C ILE A 68 -3.30 -0.19 -16.56
N GLN A 69 -3.00 -0.19 -15.26
CA GLN A 69 -2.93 1.03 -14.46
C GLN A 69 -1.88 2.00 -15.01
N GLU A 70 -0.70 1.48 -15.39
CA GLU A 70 0.36 2.29 -15.97
C GLU A 70 -0.02 2.89 -17.33
N GLN A 71 -0.70 2.11 -18.18
CA GLN A 71 -1.18 2.62 -19.47
C GLN A 71 -2.22 3.72 -19.28
N ASN A 72 -3.14 3.56 -18.34
CA ASN A 72 -4.14 4.57 -18.01
C ASN A 72 -3.49 5.85 -17.45
N MET A 73 -2.53 5.72 -16.54
CA MET A 73 -1.75 6.84 -16.01
C MET A 73 -1.00 7.58 -17.12
N ALA A 74 -0.35 6.85 -18.02
CA ALA A 74 0.35 7.47 -19.16
C ALA A 74 -0.62 8.22 -20.10
N ALA A 75 -1.86 7.75 -20.25
CA ALA A 75 -2.89 8.43 -21.02
C ALA A 75 -3.41 9.70 -20.31
N GLU A 76 -3.58 9.65 -18.99
CA GLU A 76 -4.07 10.77 -18.17
C GLU A 76 -3.01 11.87 -17.97
N THR A 77 -1.74 11.50 -17.78
CA THR A 77 -0.63 12.45 -17.52
C THR A 77 0.00 13.04 -18.78
N LYS A 78 -0.56 12.80 -19.97
CA LYS A 78 0.00 13.31 -21.24
C LYS A 78 1.53 13.15 -21.36
N HIS A 79 2.02 11.91 -21.13
CA HIS A 79 3.36 11.47 -21.54
C HIS A 79 4.60 11.91 -20.74
N LYS A 80 4.51 12.36 -19.51
CA LYS A 80 5.74 12.61 -18.76
C LYS A 80 6.06 11.48 -17.78
N ARG A 81 7.06 10.65 -18.13
CA ARG A 81 7.70 9.69 -17.20
C ARG A 81 8.99 10.31 -16.68
N ILE A 82 9.27 10.11 -15.40
CA ILE A 82 10.59 10.41 -14.84
C ILE A 82 11.51 9.25 -15.19
N THR A 83 12.57 9.55 -15.94
CA THR A 83 13.61 8.61 -16.36
C THR A 83 14.97 9.08 -15.86
N LYS A 84 16.01 8.28 -16.06
CA LYS A 84 17.38 8.66 -15.70
C LYS A 84 17.87 9.93 -16.41
N ASP A 85 17.32 10.21 -17.59
CA ASP A 85 17.69 11.37 -18.41
C ASP A 85 16.82 12.60 -18.15
N SER A 86 15.86 12.49 -17.23
CA SER A 86 14.95 13.59 -16.90
C SER A 86 15.68 14.73 -16.19
N HIS A 87 15.50 15.94 -16.69
CA HIS A 87 15.99 17.16 -16.06
C HIS A 87 15.16 17.48 -14.79
N VAL A 88 15.76 18.21 -13.86
CA VAL A 88 15.09 18.64 -12.60
C VAL A 88 13.78 19.38 -12.87
N SER A 89 13.72 20.21 -13.91
CA SER A 89 12.49 20.91 -14.31
C SER A 89 11.36 19.93 -14.69
N GLU A 90 11.68 18.85 -15.42
CA GLU A 90 10.71 17.83 -15.79
C GLU A 90 10.23 17.04 -14.57
N ILE A 91 11.12 16.78 -13.61
CA ILE A 91 10.76 16.14 -12.35
C ILE A 91 9.80 17.01 -11.56
N LEU A 92 10.08 18.33 -11.44
CA LEU A 92 9.22 19.29 -10.76
C LEU A 92 7.82 19.36 -11.38
N ASP A 93 7.72 19.27 -12.70
CA ASP A 93 6.42 19.29 -13.41
C ASP A 93 5.67 17.96 -13.31
N THR A 94 6.39 16.84 -13.24
CA THR A 94 5.80 15.48 -13.35
C THR A 94 5.42 14.91 -11.99
N LEU A 95 6.24 15.15 -10.97
CA LEU A 95 6.06 14.55 -9.65
C LEU A 95 4.71 14.91 -8.99
N PRO A 96 4.19 16.15 -9.07
CA PRO A 96 2.86 16.47 -8.56
C PRO A 96 1.73 15.67 -9.23
N LEU A 97 1.85 15.36 -10.52
CA LEU A 97 0.88 14.57 -11.26
C LEU A 97 0.89 13.10 -10.79
N ILE A 98 2.07 12.55 -10.53
CA ILE A 98 2.22 11.21 -9.95
C ILE A 98 1.58 11.16 -8.55
N TYR A 99 1.81 12.17 -7.71
CA TYR A 99 1.22 12.27 -6.38
C TYR A 99 -0.31 12.34 -6.44
N GLN A 100 -0.85 13.19 -7.31
CA GLN A 100 -2.29 13.29 -7.53
C GLN A 100 -2.89 11.94 -7.96
N HIS A 101 -2.22 11.22 -8.85
CA HIS A 101 -2.64 9.89 -9.27
C HIS A 101 -2.67 8.91 -8.09
N VAL A 102 -1.59 8.83 -7.31
CA VAL A 102 -1.49 7.94 -6.13
C VAL A 102 -2.61 8.23 -5.12
N PHE A 103 -2.90 9.50 -4.86
CA PHE A 103 -4.01 9.90 -3.98
C PHE A 103 -5.37 9.48 -4.54
N THR A 104 -5.59 9.68 -5.84
CA THR A 104 -6.84 9.30 -6.51
C THR A 104 -7.06 7.79 -6.47
N GLU A 105 -6.03 6.99 -6.78
CA GLU A 105 -6.13 5.53 -6.74
C GLU A 105 -6.31 5.01 -5.32
N THR A 106 -5.59 5.54 -4.34
CA THR A 106 -5.79 5.19 -2.93
C THR A 106 -7.20 5.57 -2.47
N GLN A 107 -7.72 6.73 -2.86
CA GLN A 107 -9.09 7.16 -2.55
C GLN A 107 -10.14 6.20 -3.09
N LYS A 108 -9.98 5.69 -4.32
CA LYS A 108 -10.89 4.71 -4.92
C LYS A 108 -10.98 3.39 -4.12
N LEU A 109 -9.93 3.04 -3.39
CA LEU A 109 -9.87 1.84 -2.55
C LEU A 109 -10.53 2.07 -1.18
N THR A 110 -10.81 3.31 -0.81
CA THR A 110 -11.38 3.64 0.49
C THR A 110 -12.89 3.37 0.53
N LYS A 111 -13.35 2.73 1.61
CA LYS A 111 -14.77 2.53 1.90
C LYS A 111 -15.15 3.41 3.09
N THR A 112 -16.05 4.35 2.88
CA THR A 112 -16.49 5.31 3.91
C THR A 112 -16.88 4.63 5.21
N ASP A 113 -17.67 3.54 5.16
CA ASP A 113 -18.10 2.82 6.35
C ASP A 113 -16.93 2.23 7.15
N THR A 114 -15.88 1.75 6.48
CA THR A 114 -14.68 1.23 7.15
C THR A 114 -13.92 2.36 7.84
N PHE A 115 -13.82 3.54 7.20
CA PHE A 115 -13.22 4.72 7.83
C PHE A 115 -14.01 5.19 9.03
N ILE A 116 -15.33 5.30 8.96
CA ILE A 116 -16.21 5.67 10.09
C ILE A 116 -16.00 4.70 11.27
N ARG A 117 -16.02 3.38 11.01
CA ARG A 117 -15.74 2.41 12.08
C ARG A 117 -14.33 2.56 12.66
N THR A 118 -13.33 2.79 11.81
CA THR A 118 -11.95 2.97 12.25
C THR A 118 -11.79 4.21 13.13
N VAL A 119 -12.37 5.34 12.75
CA VAL A 119 -12.39 6.58 13.56
C VAL A 119 -13.06 6.32 14.92
N ASN A 120 -14.22 5.66 14.93
CA ASN A 120 -14.89 5.31 16.18
C ASN A 120 -14.01 4.42 17.09
N TYR A 121 -13.27 3.47 16.52
CA TYR A 121 -12.33 2.65 17.30
C TYR A 121 -11.16 3.46 17.84
N MET A 122 -10.63 4.42 17.05
CA MET A 122 -9.56 5.30 17.50
C MET A 122 -9.98 6.19 18.66
N LEU A 123 -11.20 6.77 18.59
CA LEU A 123 -11.74 7.64 19.64
C LEU A 123 -12.09 6.88 20.93
N GLN A 124 -12.46 5.60 20.84
CA GLN A 124 -12.76 4.76 22.01
C GLN A 124 -11.49 4.17 22.65
N ALA A 125 -10.41 4.05 21.92
CA ALA A 125 -9.18 3.48 22.42
C ALA A 125 -8.46 4.46 23.36
N LYS A 126 -7.91 3.96 24.48
CA LYS A 126 -7.01 4.74 25.33
C LYS A 126 -5.57 4.73 24.79
N GLN A 127 -5.26 3.79 23.91
CA GLN A 127 -3.95 3.64 23.29
C GLN A 127 -4.06 3.06 21.89
N ILE A 128 -3.26 3.59 20.97
CA ILE A 128 -3.10 3.08 19.61
C ILE A 128 -1.68 2.58 19.45
N ASP A 129 -1.54 1.31 19.05
CA ASP A 129 -0.26 0.68 18.77
C ASP A 129 -0.09 0.45 17.28
N PHE A 130 0.96 1.02 16.71
CA PHE A 130 1.35 0.78 15.33
C PHE A 130 2.41 -0.30 15.25
N TYR A 131 2.22 -1.27 14.36
CA TYR A 131 3.20 -2.29 14.02
C TYR A 131 3.58 -2.13 12.56
N ALA A 132 4.84 -1.83 12.32
CA ALA A 132 5.40 -1.64 11.00
C ALA A 132 6.91 -1.92 11.02
N ASN A 133 7.49 -2.27 9.89
CA ASN A 133 8.94 -2.43 9.76
C ASN A 133 9.48 -1.67 8.55
N ASP A 134 10.79 -1.61 8.44
CA ASP A 134 11.52 -0.94 7.38
C ASP A 134 11.04 0.53 7.19
N ASN A 135 10.82 0.95 5.97
CA ASN A 135 10.38 2.31 5.66
C ASN A 135 9.01 2.66 6.27
N ASN A 136 8.09 1.67 6.36
CA ASN A 136 6.78 1.89 6.96
C ASN A 136 6.87 2.28 8.43
N TYR A 137 7.93 1.84 9.15
CA TYR A 137 8.16 2.20 10.54
C TYR A 137 8.35 3.72 10.71
N SER A 138 9.14 4.34 9.85
CA SER A 138 9.37 5.79 9.88
C SER A 138 8.10 6.58 9.56
N GLU A 139 7.29 6.09 8.62
CA GLU A 139 6.02 6.73 8.27
C GLU A 139 5.04 6.71 9.45
N VAL A 140 4.85 5.56 10.08
CA VAL A 140 3.93 5.46 11.23
C VAL A 140 4.46 6.15 12.48
N GLN A 141 5.77 6.34 12.66
CA GLN A 141 6.31 7.19 13.72
C GLN A 141 5.83 8.63 13.59
N THR A 142 5.87 9.19 12.40
CA THR A 142 5.37 10.54 12.13
C THR A 142 3.88 10.65 12.44
N ILE A 143 3.10 9.63 12.10
CA ILE A 143 1.67 9.56 12.38
C ILE A 143 1.40 9.46 13.88
N ALA A 144 2.15 8.63 14.60
CA ALA A 144 2.03 8.51 16.05
C ALA A 144 2.32 9.84 16.77
N LEU A 145 3.32 10.61 16.30
CA LEU A 145 3.60 11.94 16.82
C LEU A 145 2.43 12.91 16.59
N LYS A 146 1.82 12.90 15.40
CA LYS A 146 0.62 13.72 15.10
C LYS A 146 -0.53 13.36 16.06
N LEU A 147 -0.83 12.07 16.25
CA LEU A 147 -1.89 11.61 17.17
C LEU A 147 -1.61 12.03 18.61
N ASN A 148 -0.38 11.87 19.08
CA ASN A 148 0.01 12.30 20.43
C ASN A 148 -0.17 13.81 20.62
N SER A 149 0.02 14.64 19.58
CA SER A 149 -0.14 16.10 19.66
C SER A 149 -1.59 16.55 19.87
N ILE A 150 -2.56 15.69 19.55
CA ILE A 150 -3.99 15.94 19.79
C ILE A 150 -4.54 15.11 20.99
N GLY A 151 -3.65 14.57 21.82
CA GLY A 151 -4.03 13.83 23.04
C GLY A 151 -4.36 12.35 22.86
N ILE A 152 -4.28 11.82 21.64
CA ILE A 152 -4.46 10.38 21.36
C ILE A 152 -3.13 9.67 21.58
N ARG A 153 -3.03 8.86 22.62
CA ARG A 153 -1.80 8.13 22.95
C ARG A 153 -1.48 7.11 21.87
N ALA A 154 -0.32 7.24 21.23
CA ALA A 154 0.13 6.36 20.16
C ALA A 154 1.60 5.93 20.35
N GLN A 155 1.89 4.65 20.05
CA GLN A 155 3.23 4.05 20.12
C GLN A 155 3.50 3.25 18.84
N VAL A 156 4.79 3.02 18.53
CA VAL A 156 5.22 2.30 17.34
C VAL A 156 6.16 1.16 17.70
N PHE A 157 5.93 0.00 17.11
CA PHE A 157 6.69 -1.22 17.28
C PHE A 157 7.11 -1.79 15.93
N ASN A 158 8.32 -2.29 15.82
CA ASN A 158 8.82 -2.98 14.63
C ASN A 158 8.65 -4.50 14.69
N THR A 159 8.28 -5.02 15.85
CA THR A 159 8.01 -6.44 16.10
C THR A 159 7.15 -6.59 17.35
N ILE A 160 6.66 -7.79 17.61
CA ILE A 160 5.96 -8.11 18.86
C ILE A 160 6.93 -8.14 20.03
N ASN A 161 6.59 -7.43 21.08
CA ASN A 161 7.18 -7.57 22.40
C ASN A 161 6.23 -8.40 23.28
N THR A 162 6.61 -9.63 23.60
CA THR A 162 5.76 -10.58 24.34
C THR A 162 5.45 -10.11 25.74
N VAL A 163 6.41 -9.50 26.43
CA VAL A 163 6.22 -8.96 27.79
C VAL A 163 5.21 -7.81 27.76
N TYR A 164 5.35 -6.88 26.81
CA TYR A 164 4.39 -5.81 26.62
C TYR A 164 2.98 -6.36 26.31
N LEU A 165 2.89 -7.35 25.42
CA LEU A 165 1.64 -7.98 25.03
C LEU A 165 0.93 -8.71 26.21
N GLU A 166 1.66 -9.15 27.23
CA GLU A 166 1.07 -9.76 28.43
C GLU A 166 0.42 -8.74 29.37
N HIS A 167 0.88 -7.49 29.36
CA HIS A 167 0.44 -6.44 30.28
C HIS A 167 -0.52 -5.42 29.64
N ILE A 168 -0.69 -5.46 28.33
CA ILE A 168 -1.58 -4.55 27.59
C ILE A 168 -3.05 -4.87 27.91
N ASN A 169 -3.89 -3.83 28.04
CA ASN A 169 -5.33 -4.00 28.18
C ASN A 169 -5.98 -4.13 26.78
N PRO A 170 -6.49 -5.32 26.41
CA PRO A 170 -7.07 -5.53 25.08
C PRO A 170 -8.32 -4.68 24.78
N GLN A 171 -9.06 -4.28 25.81
CA GLN A 171 -10.29 -3.51 25.65
C GLN A 171 -10.02 -2.00 25.42
N GLU A 172 -8.83 -1.55 25.77
CA GLU A 172 -8.42 -0.16 25.71
C GLU A 172 -7.40 0.11 24.58
N THR A 173 -6.99 -0.95 23.88
CA THR A 173 -5.94 -0.86 22.83
C THR A 173 -6.51 -1.15 21.45
N LEU A 174 -6.19 -0.28 20.51
CA LEU A 174 -6.37 -0.49 19.08
C LEU A 174 -4.99 -0.70 18.43
N ALA A 175 -4.83 -1.70 17.58
CA ALA A 175 -3.59 -1.93 16.86
C ALA A 175 -3.77 -1.70 15.36
N PHE A 176 -2.83 -0.98 14.75
CA PHE A 176 -2.65 -0.91 13.31
C PHE A 176 -1.44 -1.74 12.91
N VAL A 177 -1.59 -2.60 11.91
CA VAL A 177 -0.49 -3.36 11.33
C VAL A 177 -0.33 -2.94 9.88
N VAL A 178 0.84 -2.37 9.56
CA VAL A 178 1.12 -1.79 8.26
C VAL A 178 2.11 -2.68 7.51
N SER A 179 1.67 -3.22 6.38
CA SER A 179 2.50 -4.04 5.50
C SER A 179 2.10 -3.79 4.05
N HIS A 180 2.96 -3.13 3.29
CA HIS A 180 2.67 -2.80 1.89
C HIS A 180 2.26 -4.03 1.07
N SER A 181 3.06 -5.10 1.10
CA SER A 181 2.75 -6.34 0.36
C SER A 181 1.61 -7.16 0.97
N GLY A 182 1.34 -6.99 2.27
CA GLY A 182 0.44 -7.85 3.02
C GLY A 182 1.02 -9.23 3.38
N SER A 183 2.23 -9.56 2.91
CA SER A 183 2.89 -10.86 3.11
C SER A 183 4.09 -10.82 4.05
N ASN A 184 4.43 -9.66 4.62
CA ASN A 184 5.56 -9.58 5.54
C ASN A 184 5.29 -10.43 6.77
N LYS A 185 6.08 -11.50 6.93
CA LYS A 185 5.87 -12.51 7.96
C LYS A 185 5.87 -11.90 9.38
N THR A 186 6.79 -10.99 9.68
CA THR A 186 6.87 -10.35 11.01
C THR A 186 5.57 -9.58 11.32
N MET A 187 4.99 -8.91 10.34
CA MET A 187 3.75 -8.14 10.49
C MET A 187 2.52 -9.06 10.56
N VAL A 188 2.48 -10.12 9.76
CA VAL A 188 1.41 -11.13 9.83
C VAL A 188 1.44 -11.85 11.18
N ASP A 189 2.61 -12.26 11.65
CA ASP A 189 2.78 -12.90 12.98
C ASP A 189 2.39 -11.92 14.12
N ALA A 190 2.71 -10.63 13.97
CA ALA A 190 2.30 -9.59 14.91
C ALA A 190 0.76 -9.47 14.96
N ALA A 191 0.12 -9.35 13.81
CA ALA A 191 -1.34 -9.29 13.71
C ALA A 191 -1.99 -10.52 14.36
N TYR A 192 -1.47 -11.71 14.10
CA TYR A 192 -1.97 -12.95 14.68
C TYR A 192 -1.83 -12.96 16.22
N ALA A 193 -0.67 -12.56 16.77
CA ALA A 193 -0.43 -12.50 18.20
C ALA A 193 -1.39 -11.52 18.92
N LEU A 194 -1.59 -10.33 18.33
CA LEU A 194 -2.53 -9.33 18.81
C LEU A 194 -3.98 -9.85 18.80
N ARG A 195 -4.40 -10.47 17.71
CA ARG A 195 -5.73 -11.09 17.58
C ARG A 195 -5.96 -12.19 18.61
N LYS A 196 -4.95 -13.03 18.87
CA LYS A 196 -5.01 -14.07 19.91
C LYS A 196 -5.24 -13.49 21.30
N LYS A 197 -4.75 -12.30 21.57
CA LYS A 197 -4.99 -11.53 22.79
C LYS A 197 -6.32 -10.75 22.78
N ARG A 198 -7.14 -10.89 21.75
CA ARG A 198 -8.42 -10.20 21.55
C ARG A 198 -8.28 -8.68 21.39
N ILE A 199 -7.09 -8.22 21.02
CA ILE A 199 -6.88 -6.82 20.63
C ILE A 199 -7.51 -6.63 19.25
N ARG A 200 -8.17 -5.50 19.03
CA ARG A 200 -8.68 -5.13 17.71
C ARG A 200 -7.53 -4.71 16.82
N VAL A 201 -7.43 -5.34 15.66
CA VAL A 201 -6.37 -5.11 14.68
C VAL A 201 -6.95 -4.59 13.38
N ILE A 202 -6.40 -3.48 12.90
CA ILE A 202 -6.69 -2.91 11.58
C ILE A 202 -5.44 -3.08 10.72
N GLY A 203 -5.59 -3.77 9.58
CA GLY A 203 -4.55 -3.92 8.59
C GLY A 203 -4.52 -2.72 7.64
N LEU A 204 -3.32 -2.25 7.26
CA LEU A 204 -3.12 -1.34 6.15
C LEU A 204 -2.20 -1.99 5.14
N THR A 205 -2.71 -2.27 3.93
CA THR A 205 -2.00 -3.08 2.93
C THR A 205 -2.32 -2.66 1.49
N GLY A 206 -1.39 -2.92 0.57
CA GLY A 206 -1.58 -2.76 -0.87
C GLY A 206 -2.26 -3.96 -1.56
N ARG A 207 -2.69 -5.00 -0.81
CA ARG A 207 -3.39 -6.18 -1.33
C ARG A 207 -2.59 -7.04 -2.32
N LEU A 208 -1.27 -7.02 -2.26
CA LEU A 208 -0.44 -7.93 -3.07
C LEU A 208 -0.50 -9.37 -2.54
N SER A 209 -0.83 -9.54 -1.25
CA SER A 209 -1.13 -10.81 -0.59
C SER A 209 -2.30 -10.63 0.37
N GLN A 210 -3.08 -11.70 0.57
CA GLN A 210 -4.19 -11.74 1.53
C GLN A 210 -3.76 -12.16 2.95
N ASP A 211 -2.50 -12.48 3.18
CA ASP A 211 -2.04 -13.04 4.46
C ASP A 211 -2.37 -12.13 5.65
N LEU A 212 -2.07 -10.83 5.54
CA LEU A 212 -2.42 -9.85 6.57
C LEU A 212 -3.93 -9.59 6.63
N GLU A 213 -4.58 -9.48 5.46
CA GLU A 213 -6.00 -9.18 5.32
C GLU A 213 -6.87 -10.21 6.05
N LEU A 214 -6.52 -11.49 5.95
CA LEU A 214 -7.25 -12.60 6.59
C LEU A 214 -7.13 -12.62 8.12
N VAL A 215 -6.09 -12.03 8.67
CA VAL A 215 -5.85 -12.01 10.12
C VAL A 215 -6.50 -10.81 10.79
N CYS A 216 -6.58 -9.65 10.14
CA CYS A 216 -7.07 -8.42 10.72
C CYS A 216 -8.61 -8.39 10.89
N ASN A 217 -9.12 -7.53 11.78
CA ASN A 217 -10.56 -7.32 11.98
C ASN A 217 -11.16 -6.47 10.85
N GLU A 218 -10.44 -5.45 10.45
CA GLU A 218 -10.77 -4.51 9.38
C GLU A 218 -9.52 -4.28 8.55
N ASN A 219 -9.71 -3.90 7.30
CA ASN A 219 -8.59 -3.61 6.41
C ASN A 219 -8.81 -2.28 5.69
N LEU A 220 -7.78 -1.45 5.71
CA LEU A 220 -7.61 -0.26 4.90
C LEU A 220 -6.64 -0.58 3.76
N TYR A 221 -6.86 0.01 2.62
CA TYR A 221 -6.09 -0.32 1.43
C TYR A 221 -5.40 0.92 0.86
N ILE A 222 -4.16 0.72 0.44
CA ILE A 222 -3.37 1.72 -0.28
C ILE A 222 -3.10 1.26 -1.70
N ASP A 223 -2.80 2.20 -2.59
CA ASP A 223 -2.42 1.86 -3.94
C ASP A 223 -1.14 1.03 -3.97
N ALA A 224 -1.22 -0.15 -4.59
CA ALA A 224 -0.09 -1.05 -4.77
C ALA A 224 0.63 -0.84 -6.11
N TYR A 225 0.07 -0.02 -7.01
CA TYR A 225 0.60 0.23 -8.33
C TYR A 225 2.06 0.69 -8.31
N SER A 226 2.38 1.55 -7.36
CA SER A 226 3.71 2.11 -7.21
C SER A 226 4.79 1.10 -6.79
N HIS A 227 4.44 -0.17 -6.51
CA HIS A 227 5.38 -1.19 -6.03
C HIS A 227 6.58 -1.43 -6.98
N HIS A 228 6.35 -1.32 -8.26
CA HIS A 228 7.36 -1.61 -9.28
C HIS A 228 8.04 -0.36 -9.83
N LEU A 229 7.70 0.82 -9.34
CA LEU A 229 8.32 2.07 -9.76
C LEU A 229 9.62 2.34 -9.00
N PRO A 230 10.61 3.01 -9.62
CA PRO A 230 11.88 3.38 -8.96
C PRO A 230 11.69 4.19 -7.67
N HIS A 231 10.58 4.92 -7.55
CA HIS A 231 10.25 5.75 -6.38
C HIS A 231 9.14 5.14 -5.51
N SER A 232 8.92 3.84 -5.62
CA SER A 232 7.84 3.12 -4.92
C SER A 232 7.79 3.44 -3.42
N ILE A 233 8.93 3.44 -2.75
CA ILE A 233 9.05 3.73 -1.30
C ILE A 233 8.40 5.06 -0.94
N MET A 234 8.69 6.12 -1.71
CA MET A 234 8.14 7.45 -1.53
C MET A 234 6.62 7.47 -1.78
N LEU A 235 6.16 6.78 -2.82
CA LEU A 235 4.73 6.73 -3.18
C LEU A 235 3.91 5.94 -2.15
N TYR A 236 4.49 4.92 -1.53
CA TYR A 236 3.85 4.23 -0.40
C TYR A 236 3.69 5.13 0.81
N GLY A 237 4.75 5.87 1.16
CA GLY A 237 4.70 6.84 2.23
C GLY A 237 3.53 7.81 2.02
N LEU A 238 3.38 8.34 0.83
CA LEU A 238 2.25 9.22 0.49
C LEU A 238 0.88 8.55 0.68
N SER A 239 0.71 7.31 0.22
CA SER A 239 -0.54 6.57 0.39
C SER A 239 -0.85 6.30 1.86
N ILE A 240 0.17 5.92 2.66
CA ILE A 240 0.04 5.73 4.11
C ILE A 240 -0.35 7.05 4.78
N HIS A 241 0.35 8.14 4.46
CA HIS A 241 0.03 9.46 5.00
C HIS A 241 -1.37 9.91 4.63
N PHE A 242 -1.80 9.76 3.39
CA PHE A 242 -3.16 10.10 2.97
C PHE A 242 -4.22 9.41 3.82
N ILE A 243 -4.12 8.09 4.01
CA ILE A 243 -5.06 7.32 4.84
C ILE A 243 -5.09 7.85 6.28
N PHE A 244 -3.91 8.01 6.88
CA PHE A 244 -3.84 8.45 8.28
C PHE A 244 -4.14 9.93 8.47
N ASP A 245 -3.90 10.79 7.49
CA ASP A 245 -4.30 12.19 7.55
C ASP A 245 -5.82 12.35 7.50
N VAL A 246 -6.52 11.50 6.75
CA VAL A 246 -8.00 11.43 6.81
C VAL A 246 -8.46 10.99 8.21
N LEU A 247 -7.88 9.94 8.78
CA LEU A 247 -8.21 9.46 10.13
C LEU A 247 -7.88 10.49 11.20
N TYR A 248 -6.68 11.09 11.13
CA TYR A 248 -6.23 12.15 12.04
C TYR A 248 -7.16 13.36 12.02
N THR A 249 -7.49 13.87 10.81
CA THR A 249 -8.37 15.01 10.64
C THR A 249 -9.76 14.72 11.20
N SER A 250 -10.27 13.51 10.96
CA SER A 250 -11.55 13.09 11.54
C SER A 250 -11.50 13.06 13.07
N CYS A 251 -10.46 12.49 13.67
CA CYS A 251 -10.29 12.47 15.12
C CYS A 251 -10.16 13.89 15.70
N LEU A 252 -9.39 14.77 15.03
CA LEU A 252 -9.23 16.16 15.47
C LEU A 252 -10.55 16.91 15.51
N LEU A 253 -11.39 16.77 14.47
CA LEU A 253 -12.69 17.43 14.42
C LEU A 253 -13.64 16.90 15.49
N TYR A 254 -13.73 15.59 15.69
CA TYR A 254 -14.58 15.00 16.72
C TYR A 254 -14.11 15.29 18.15
N THR A 255 -12.81 15.49 18.37
CA THR A 255 -12.30 15.90 19.69
C THR A 255 -12.52 17.38 19.98
N SER A 256 -12.51 18.25 18.96
CA SER A 256 -12.82 19.69 19.13
C SER A 256 -14.31 19.95 19.39
N ASP A 257 -15.22 19.26 18.68
CA ASP A 257 -16.66 19.38 18.91
C ASP A 257 -17.05 18.95 20.34
N ALA A 258 -16.41 17.90 20.86
CA ALA A 258 -16.61 17.47 22.25
C ALA A 258 -16.05 18.47 23.27
N ALA A 259 -15.05 19.28 22.90
CA ALA A 259 -14.52 20.33 23.77
C ALA A 259 -15.38 21.60 23.75
N ASP A 260 -16.00 21.95 22.63
CA ASP A 260 -16.91 23.09 22.50
C ASP A 260 -18.23 22.85 23.22
N ASP A 261 -18.74 21.61 23.26
CA ASP A 261 -19.89 21.21 24.05
C ASP A 261 -19.64 21.28 25.58
N LEU A 262 -18.39 21.21 26.02
CA LEU A 262 -18.00 21.35 27.44
C LEU A 262 -17.77 22.82 27.86
N ILE A 263 -17.59 23.74 26.93
CA ILE A 263 -17.39 25.19 27.18
C ILE A 263 -18.70 25.99 27.03
N GLY A 264 -19.76 25.36 26.52
CA GLY A 264 -21.06 25.95 26.24
C GLY A 264 -22.06 25.90 27.42
N VAL A 265 -21.57 25.93 28.67
CA VAL A 265 -22.42 26.10 29.86
C VAL A 265 -21.99 27.34 30.64
#